data_4d20cd12543b6ac2467a89f6b5ef5194
#
_entry.id   4d20cd12543b6ac2467a89f6b5ef5194
#
_cell.length_a   1.000
_cell.length_b   1.000
_cell.length_c   1.000
_cell.angle_alpha   90.00
_cell.angle_beta   90.00
_cell.angle_gamma   90.00
#
_symmetry.space_group_name_H-M   'P 1'
#
loop_
_entity.id
_entity.type
_entity.pdbx_description
1 polymer ?
#
loop_
_entity_poly.entity_id
_entity_poly.type
_entity_poly.pdbx_seq_one_letter_code
_entity_poly.pdbx_strand_id
1 'polypeptide(L)'
;MLRLFNTLTQEKEIFEPLGDVVGIYTCGPSVYQYAHIGNFRTFIFEDVLVRYMRFKGYKVKRVMNITDIEDKAIETAKTEGKTLRDLTEYYSGVFFEDMKTLALLDADVFPKATGHVPEIVKIIKKMMERGFAYRGKDGSIYYDVSKFGDYGKLSHLKLHAGKKKIKRDEWGEDTSIISDFALWKSYEKEDGEVFWETELGKGRPGWHIECSAMSSKHLGKRFDIHIGGVDNIFPHHENVIAQNFGAFGENPSRYWLHCRHLMIDGRKMSKSAGNFYTLHDLTGKGYKPMAIKYLLLSMSYRKRLNFTFGELEESSRKIEKLRLVIERLKKTNGEDDAEKIVMKAMKKFELAMDDNLNTGKALKIMEEFADEVSQIEPNKVSVEKILETFRSFDSILGLGLF
;
A
#
# COMPACT_ATOMS: atom_id res chain seq x y z
N MET A 1 1.38 4.98 -22.70
CA MET A 1 0.49 5.64 -21.73
C MET A 1 0.25 4.69 -20.58
N LEU A 2 0.37 5.17 -19.33
CA LEU A 2 0.15 4.37 -18.14
C LEU A 2 -1.29 3.85 -18.08
N ARG A 3 -1.44 2.56 -17.87
CA ARG A 3 -2.72 1.89 -17.65
C ARG A 3 -2.69 1.22 -16.27
N LEU A 4 -3.74 1.42 -15.49
CA LEU A 4 -3.85 0.86 -14.15
C LEU A 4 -5.12 -0.01 -14.06
N PHE A 5 -5.02 -1.13 -13.38
CA PHE A 5 -6.19 -1.96 -13.13
C PHE A 5 -6.98 -1.37 -11.96
N ASN A 6 -8.20 -0.94 -12.25
CA ASN A 6 -9.10 -0.39 -11.26
C ASN A 6 -9.97 -1.51 -10.66
N THR A 7 -9.86 -1.72 -9.36
CA THR A 7 -10.65 -2.75 -8.67
C THR A 7 -12.16 -2.46 -8.74
N LEU A 8 -12.53 -1.18 -8.79
CA LEU A 8 -13.95 -0.79 -8.84
C LEU A 8 -14.64 -1.22 -10.14
N THR A 9 -13.95 -1.08 -11.27
CA THR A 9 -14.47 -1.42 -12.60
C THR A 9 -14.05 -2.81 -13.07
N GLN A 10 -13.04 -3.43 -12.43
CA GLN A 10 -12.40 -4.68 -12.85
C GLN A 10 -11.70 -4.61 -14.21
N GLU A 11 -11.34 -3.42 -14.66
CA GLU A 11 -10.73 -3.18 -15.96
C GLU A 11 -9.36 -2.48 -15.82
N LYS A 12 -8.51 -2.64 -16.85
CA LYS A 12 -7.32 -1.81 -17.02
C LYS A 12 -7.72 -0.53 -17.76
N GLU A 13 -7.67 0.57 -17.05
CA GLU A 13 -7.99 1.89 -17.56
C GLU A 13 -6.73 2.70 -17.86
N ILE A 14 -6.80 3.59 -18.87
CA ILE A 14 -5.78 4.60 -19.09
C ILE A 14 -5.83 5.57 -17.89
N PHE A 15 -4.68 5.81 -17.28
CA PHE A 15 -4.63 6.76 -16.18
C PHE A 15 -4.78 8.20 -16.70
N GLU A 16 -5.78 8.88 -16.17
CA GLU A 16 -6.08 10.30 -16.42
C GLU A 16 -6.22 11.01 -15.08
N PRO A 17 -5.33 11.97 -14.75
CA PRO A 17 -5.41 12.70 -13.50
C PRO A 17 -6.64 13.60 -13.41
N LEU A 18 -7.14 13.84 -12.20
CA LEU A 18 -8.25 14.76 -11.93
C LEU A 18 -7.84 16.22 -12.00
N GLY A 19 -6.55 16.50 -11.89
CA GLY A 19 -6.00 17.86 -11.87
C GLY A 19 -4.49 17.88 -12.10
N ASP A 20 -3.84 19.00 -11.84
CA ASP A 20 -2.40 19.20 -12.07
C ASP A 20 -1.52 18.40 -11.10
N VAL A 21 -2.05 18.00 -9.96
CA VAL A 21 -1.37 17.20 -8.93
C VAL A 21 -2.15 15.92 -8.70
N VAL A 22 -1.50 14.79 -8.94
CA VAL A 22 -2.07 13.46 -8.68
C VAL A 22 -2.12 13.21 -7.18
N GLY A 23 -3.32 13.12 -6.63
CA GLY A 23 -3.55 12.79 -5.21
C GLY A 23 -3.56 11.27 -5.01
N ILE A 24 -2.68 10.77 -4.17
CA ILE A 24 -2.59 9.33 -3.82
C ILE A 24 -2.75 9.16 -2.33
N TYR A 25 -3.78 8.42 -1.91
CA TYR A 25 -3.94 7.96 -0.54
C TYR A 25 -3.57 6.49 -0.44
N THR A 26 -2.66 6.18 0.48
CA THR A 26 -2.19 4.83 0.74
C THR A 26 -2.53 4.42 2.16
N CYS A 27 -3.19 3.26 2.33
CA CYS A 27 -3.44 2.72 3.65
C CYS A 27 -2.12 2.26 4.28
N GLY A 28 -1.69 2.99 5.30
CA GLY A 28 -0.46 2.74 6.02
C GLY A 28 -0.58 1.65 7.10
N PRO A 29 0.42 1.49 7.95
CA PRO A 29 0.44 0.45 8.96
C PRO A 29 -0.49 0.74 10.14
N SER A 30 -1.02 -0.34 10.74
CA SER A 30 -1.49 -0.34 12.11
C SER A 30 -0.30 -0.58 13.04
N VAL A 31 0.04 0.41 13.85
CA VAL A 31 1.31 0.45 14.59
C VAL A 31 1.19 -0.13 16.01
N TYR A 32 0.79 -1.39 16.12
CA TYR A 32 0.76 -2.14 17.39
C TYR A 32 1.73 -3.34 17.40
N GLN A 33 2.39 -3.61 16.29
CA GLN A 33 3.39 -4.66 16.12
C GLN A 33 4.28 -4.35 14.92
N TYR A 34 5.37 -5.13 14.74
CA TYR A 34 6.20 -5.05 13.54
C TYR A 34 5.38 -5.29 12.27
N ALA A 35 5.59 -4.48 11.25
CA ALA A 35 5.06 -4.76 9.93
C ALA A 35 5.74 -6.01 9.34
N HIS A 36 4.95 -6.91 8.77
CA HIS A 36 5.49 -8.11 8.14
C HIS A 36 5.79 -7.87 6.65
N ILE A 37 6.57 -8.77 6.04
CA ILE A 37 6.98 -8.64 4.63
C ILE A 37 5.80 -8.60 3.65
N GLY A 38 4.63 -9.11 4.02
CA GLY A 38 3.40 -8.97 3.24
C GLY A 38 2.88 -7.54 3.22
N ASN A 39 2.98 -6.77 4.33
CA ASN A 39 2.67 -5.35 4.36
C ASN A 39 3.68 -4.59 3.48
N PHE A 40 4.97 -4.87 3.62
CA PHE A 40 6.02 -4.23 2.81
C PHE A 40 5.86 -4.50 1.32
N ARG A 41 5.28 -5.62 0.91
CA ARG A 41 4.92 -5.84 -0.49
C ARG A 41 3.97 -4.77 -1.01
N THR A 42 2.98 -4.38 -0.22
CA THR A 42 2.04 -3.30 -0.56
C THR A 42 2.74 -1.95 -0.56
N PHE A 43 3.51 -1.62 0.47
CA PHE A 43 4.22 -0.34 0.57
C PHE A 43 5.28 -0.17 -0.52
N ILE A 44 5.96 -1.26 -0.93
CA ILE A 44 6.91 -1.25 -2.06
C ILE A 44 6.18 -1.01 -3.39
N PHE A 45 5.02 -1.62 -3.60
CA PHE A 45 4.19 -1.36 -4.78
C PHE A 45 3.76 0.11 -4.85
N GLU A 46 3.32 0.69 -3.74
CA GLU A 46 2.94 2.09 -3.62
C GLU A 46 4.11 3.03 -3.94
N ASP A 47 5.31 2.71 -3.43
CA ASP A 47 6.55 3.44 -3.70
C ASP A 47 6.89 3.43 -5.20
N VAL A 48 6.83 2.27 -5.84
CA VAL A 48 7.10 2.12 -7.28
C VAL A 48 6.08 2.90 -8.11
N LEU A 49 4.80 2.91 -7.72
CA LEU A 49 3.79 3.71 -8.41
C LEU A 49 4.14 5.20 -8.36
N VAL A 50 4.47 5.72 -7.18
CA VAL A 50 4.84 7.14 -6.99
C VAL A 50 6.10 7.48 -7.81
N ARG A 51 7.15 6.64 -7.74
CA ARG A 51 8.37 6.82 -8.50
C ARG A 51 8.11 6.83 -10.00
N TYR A 52 7.32 5.88 -10.49
CA TYR A 52 7.01 5.79 -11.92
C TYR A 52 6.15 6.96 -12.39
N MET A 53 5.17 7.40 -11.62
CA MET A 53 4.39 8.60 -11.95
C MET A 53 5.27 9.86 -12.02
N ARG A 54 6.19 10.03 -11.06
CA ARG A 54 7.15 11.13 -11.09
C ARG A 54 8.09 11.04 -12.30
N PHE A 55 8.57 9.84 -12.65
CA PHE A 55 9.35 9.59 -13.87
C PHE A 55 8.57 9.97 -15.14
N LYS A 56 7.26 9.70 -15.20
CA LYS A 56 6.38 10.11 -16.31
C LYS A 56 6.03 11.61 -16.29
N GLY A 57 6.58 12.40 -15.37
CA GLY A 57 6.39 13.84 -15.27
C GLY A 57 5.16 14.29 -14.49
N TYR A 58 4.43 13.40 -13.82
CA TYR A 58 3.32 13.79 -12.97
C TYR A 58 3.82 14.43 -11.66
N LYS A 59 3.18 15.51 -11.23
CA LYS A 59 3.31 16.02 -9.87
C LYS A 59 2.45 15.13 -8.96
N VAL A 60 3.04 14.55 -7.92
CA VAL A 60 2.35 13.60 -7.02
C VAL A 60 2.36 14.12 -5.61
N LYS A 61 1.20 14.10 -4.95
CA LYS A 61 1.02 14.29 -3.52
C LYS A 61 0.55 12.97 -2.90
N ARG A 62 1.44 12.29 -2.16
CA ARG A 62 1.15 11.04 -1.44
C ARG A 62 0.83 11.31 0.01
N VAL A 63 -0.26 10.73 0.48
CA VAL A 63 -0.66 10.69 1.90
C VAL A 63 -0.70 9.24 2.35
N MET A 64 0.03 8.89 3.41
CA MET A 64 0.02 7.56 4.01
C MET A 64 -0.35 7.70 5.49
N ASN A 65 -1.48 7.14 5.90
CA ASN A 65 -1.89 7.22 7.30
C ASN A 65 -1.06 6.31 8.22
N ILE A 66 -1.01 6.68 9.48
CA ILE A 66 -0.56 5.83 10.58
C ILE A 66 -1.79 5.55 11.45
N THR A 67 -2.24 4.28 11.48
CA THR A 67 -3.32 3.85 12.36
C THR A 67 -2.75 3.62 13.75
N ASP A 68 -2.84 4.65 14.59
CA ASP A 68 -2.32 4.68 15.96
C ASP A 68 -3.43 4.50 17.01
N ILE A 69 -4.65 4.14 16.56
CA ILE A 69 -5.76 3.77 17.42
C ILE A 69 -6.60 2.69 16.74
N GLU A 70 -6.67 1.52 17.36
CA GLU A 70 -7.57 0.42 17.02
C GLU A 70 -7.68 -0.55 18.20
N ASP A 71 -8.68 -1.45 18.17
CA ASP A 71 -8.95 -2.40 19.27
C ASP A 71 -7.71 -3.23 19.63
N LYS A 72 -6.99 -3.75 18.63
CA LYS A 72 -5.77 -4.55 18.84
C LYS A 72 -4.62 -3.74 19.45
N ALA A 73 -4.49 -2.47 19.08
CA ALA A 73 -3.46 -1.60 19.67
C ALA A 73 -3.76 -1.34 21.16
N ILE A 74 -5.01 -1.12 21.51
CA ILE A 74 -5.46 -0.92 22.90
C ILE A 74 -5.20 -2.21 23.72
N GLU A 75 -5.59 -3.37 23.18
CA GLU A 75 -5.39 -4.68 23.81
C GLU A 75 -3.89 -5.00 24.00
N THR A 76 -3.08 -4.76 22.97
CA THR A 76 -1.63 -4.98 23.02
C THR A 76 -0.97 -4.07 24.06
N ALA A 77 -1.33 -2.77 24.09
CA ALA A 77 -0.80 -1.82 25.05
C ALA A 77 -1.07 -2.28 26.49
N LYS A 78 -2.30 -2.71 26.78
CA LYS A 78 -2.68 -3.27 28.10
C LYS A 78 -1.87 -4.51 28.45
N THR A 79 -1.75 -5.45 27.50
CA THR A 79 -1.02 -6.71 27.71
C THR A 79 0.47 -6.46 28.00
N GLU A 80 1.07 -5.45 27.36
CA GLU A 80 2.45 -5.06 27.55
C GLU A 80 2.67 -4.07 28.73
N GLY A 81 1.60 -3.65 29.43
CA GLY A 81 1.69 -2.66 30.50
C GLY A 81 2.18 -1.29 30.04
N LYS A 82 1.90 -0.92 28.78
CA LYS A 82 2.27 0.36 28.17
C LYS A 82 1.04 1.24 27.96
N THR A 83 1.27 2.55 27.81
CA THR A 83 0.22 3.40 27.25
C THR A 83 0.05 3.13 25.75
N LEU A 84 -1.14 3.40 25.20
CA LEU A 84 -1.37 3.31 23.76
C LEU A 84 -0.36 4.17 22.98
N ARG A 85 -0.09 5.36 23.49
CA ARG A 85 0.86 6.30 22.89
C ARG A 85 2.28 5.72 22.82
N ASP A 86 2.81 5.22 23.92
CA ASP A 86 4.17 4.68 23.97
C ASP A 86 4.32 3.49 23.02
N LEU A 87 3.30 2.60 22.98
CA LEU A 87 3.27 1.47 22.07
C LEU A 87 3.31 1.94 20.60
N THR A 88 2.40 2.83 20.24
CA THR A 88 2.24 3.26 18.85
C THR A 88 3.36 4.18 18.36
N GLU A 89 3.96 4.99 19.24
CA GLU A 89 5.16 5.76 18.93
C GLU A 89 6.37 4.85 18.68
N TYR A 90 6.55 3.81 19.50
CA TYR A 90 7.61 2.82 19.29
C TYR A 90 7.48 2.12 17.92
N TYR A 91 6.33 1.52 17.62
CA TYR A 91 6.15 0.80 16.35
C TYR A 91 6.09 1.72 15.13
N SER A 92 5.67 2.98 15.29
CA SER A 92 5.82 4.00 14.23
C SER A 92 7.28 4.27 13.93
N GLY A 93 8.12 4.41 14.95
CA GLY A 93 9.56 4.59 14.78
C GLY A 93 10.19 3.41 14.02
N VAL A 94 9.88 2.19 14.43
CA VAL A 94 10.33 0.97 13.73
C VAL A 94 9.89 0.95 12.28
N PHE A 95 8.63 1.28 12.00
CA PHE A 95 8.13 1.32 10.63
C PHE A 95 8.89 2.31 9.75
N PHE A 96 9.20 3.50 10.25
CA PHE A 96 9.98 4.48 9.49
C PHE A 96 11.43 4.03 9.26
N GLU A 97 12.06 3.35 10.22
CA GLU A 97 13.39 2.75 10.03
C GLU A 97 13.34 1.62 8.98
N ASP A 98 12.32 0.79 8.99
CA ASP A 98 12.11 -0.24 7.98
C ASP A 98 11.90 0.37 6.57
N MET A 99 11.15 1.48 6.46
CA MET A 99 11.00 2.22 5.19
C MET A 99 12.36 2.68 4.66
N LYS A 100 13.18 3.29 5.51
CA LYS A 100 14.55 3.74 5.13
C LYS A 100 15.41 2.55 4.70
N THR A 101 15.37 1.47 5.48
CA THR A 101 16.12 0.23 5.21
C THR A 101 15.78 -0.36 3.85
N LEU A 102 14.52 -0.26 3.43
CA LEU A 102 14.04 -0.69 2.11
C LEU A 102 14.12 0.42 1.03
N ALA A 103 14.74 1.56 1.34
CA ALA A 103 14.84 2.72 0.44
C ALA A 103 13.48 3.11 -0.15
N LEU A 104 12.40 3.13 0.67
CA LEU A 104 11.10 3.64 0.29
C LEU A 104 11.08 5.17 0.42
N LEU A 105 10.40 5.85 -0.50
CA LEU A 105 10.19 7.29 -0.42
C LEU A 105 9.23 7.62 0.72
N ASP A 106 9.52 8.70 1.42
CA ASP A 106 8.56 9.26 2.35
C ASP A 106 7.28 9.73 1.62
N ALA A 107 6.14 9.59 2.28
CA ALA A 107 4.94 10.28 1.84
C ALA A 107 5.04 11.78 2.16
N ASP A 108 4.33 12.62 1.40
CA ASP A 108 4.31 14.06 1.65
C ASP A 108 3.65 14.39 3.00
N VAL A 109 2.75 13.51 3.47
CA VAL A 109 2.10 13.60 4.78
C VAL A 109 1.89 12.21 5.36
N PHE A 110 2.23 12.04 6.66
CA PHE A 110 1.90 10.88 7.47
C PHE A 110 0.90 11.26 8.59
N PRO A 111 -0.41 11.36 8.29
CA PRO A 111 -1.39 11.72 9.29
C PRO A 111 -1.62 10.55 10.26
N LYS A 112 -1.66 10.84 11.57
CA LYS A 112 -2.05 9.92 12.63
C LYS A 112 -3.55 10.02 12.90
N ALA A 113 -4.23 8.91 13.12
CA ALA A 113 -5.67 8.88 13.39
C ALA A 113 -6.04 9.66 14.65
N THR A 114 -5.24 9.52 15.72
CA THR A 114 -5.44 10.27 16.98
C THR A 114 -5.37 11.79 16.82
N GLY A 115 -4.58 12.29 15.86
CA GLY A 115 -4.47 13.71 15.52
C GLY A 115 -5.60 14.24 14.63
N HIS A 116 -6.57 13.39 14.22
CA HIS A 116 -7.63 13.75 13.28
C HIS A 116 -9.04 13.56 13.84
N VAL A 117 -9.18 13.41 15.15
CA VAL A 117 -10.48 13.24 15.81
C VAL A 117 -11.47 14.38 15.50
N PRO A 118 -11.06 15.67 15.44
CA PRO A 118 -11.98 16.74 15.06
C PRO A 118 -12.56 16.58 13.64
N GLU A 119 -11.75 16.13 12.69
CA GLU A 119 -12.18 15.87 11.31
C GLU A 119 -13.12 14.67 11.24
N ILE A 120 -12.84 13.62 12.02
CA ILE A 120 -13.70 12.44 12.16
C ILE A 120 -15.08 12.85 12.68
N VAL A 121 -15.12 13.61 13.77
CA VAL A 121 -16.38 14.13 14.37
C VAL A 121 -17.17 14.91 13.32
N LYS A 122 -16.51 15.81 12.59
CA LYS A 122 -17.15 16.62 11.54
C LYS A 122 -17.77 15.78 10.43
N ILE A 123 -17.09 14.71 9.99
CA ILE A 123 -17.59 13.81 8.93
C ILE A 123 -18.78 13.00 9.46
N ILE A 124 -18.70 12.47 10.68
CA ILE A 124 -19.79 11.71 11.30
C ILE A 124 -21.04 12.58 11.44
N LYS A 125 -20.89 13.82 11.90
CA LYS A 125 -22.02 14.76 12.01
C LYS A 125 -22.70 14.99 10.67
N LYS A 126 -21.92 15.19 9.57
CA LYS A 126 -22.48 15.33 8.23
C LYS A 126 -23.26 14.08 7.79
N MET A 127 -22.76 12.88 8.09
CA MET A 127 -23.48 11.64 7.77
C MET A 127 -24.80 11.55 8.58
N MET A 128 -24.79 11.96 9.86
CA MET A 128 -26.01 12.01 10.67
C MET A 128 -27.03 13.02 10.11
N GLU A 129 -26.59 14.23 9.79
CA GLU A 129 -27.44 15.29 9.19
C GLU A 129 -28.07 14.83 7.87
N ARG A 130 -27.36 14.02 7.09
CA ARG A 130 -27.85 13.48 5.81
C ARG A 130 -28.60 12.14 5.93
N GLY A 131 -28.76 11.62 7.15
CA GLY A 131 -29.52 10.41 7.44
C GLY A 131 -28.81 9.10 7.09
N PHE A 132 -27.47 9.12 6.91
CA PHE A 132 -26.63 7.93 6.68
C PHE A 132 -26.06 7.32 7.95
N ALA A 133 -26.13 8.03 9.08
CA ALA A 133 -25.66 7.53 10.36
C ALA A 133 -26.68 7.78 11.46
N TYR A 134 -26.70 6.90 12.43
CA TYR A 134 -27.63 6.96 13.57
C TYR A 134 -26.94 6.56 14.87
N ARG A 135 -27.52 6.99 16.00
CA ARG A 135 -27.06 6.60 17.34
C ARG A 135 -27.76 5.30 17.77
N GLY A 136 -26.95 4.30 18.11
CA GLY A 136 -27.41 3.03 18.66
C GLY A 136 -27.86 3.17 20.13
N LYS A 137 -28.49 2.12 20.64
CA LYS A 137 -28.95 2.03 22.03
C LYS A 137 -27.79 1.99 23.05
N ASP A 138 -26.61 1.52 22.60
CA ASP A 138 -25.36 1.48 23.34
C ASP A 138 -24.62 2.83 23.40
N GLY A 139 -25.20 3.86 22.75
CA GLY A 139 -24.62 5.19 22.64
C GLY A 139 -23.62 5.38 21.51
N SER A 140 -23.18 4.29 20.87
CA SER A 140 -22.30 4.32 19.68
C SER A 140 -23.02 4.89 18.47
N ILE A 141 -22.26 5.38 17.48
CA ILE A 141 -22.82 5.87 16.22
C ILE A 141 -22.43 4.90 15.11
N TYR A 142 -23.43 4.49 14.37
CA TYR A 142 -23.32 3.51 13.29
C TYR A 142 -23.66 4.13 11.94
N TYR A 143 -23.00 3.64 10.89
CA TYR A 143 -23.40 3.88 9.50
C TYR A 143 -24.53 2.92 9.14
N ASP A 144 -25.61 3.44 8.59
CA ASP A 144 -26.74 2.66 8.06
C ASP A 144 -26.44 2.23 6.62
N VAL A 145 -25.97 1.00 6.47
CA VAL A 145 -25.58 0.45 5.15
C VAL A 145 -26.77 0.39 4.19
N SER A 146 -28.00 0.28 4.70
CA SER A 146 -29.21 0.23 3.86
C SER A 146 -29.46 1.51 3.06
N LYS A 147 -28.86 2.64 3.50
CA LYS A 147 -28.99 3.95 2.84
C LYS A 147 -28.06 4.11 1.63
N PHE A 148 -27.06 3.24 1.47
CA PHE A 148 -26.12 3.30 0.37
C PHE A 148 -26.35 2.15 -0.62
N GLY A 149 -27.14 2.40 -1.67
CA GLY A 149 -27.54 1.39 -2.65
C GLY A 149 -26.40 0.74 -3.43
N ASP A 150 -25.25 1.41 -3.52
CA ASP A 150 -24.02 0.92 -4.20
C ASP A 150 -23.08 0.14 -3.27
N TYR A 151 -23.46 -0.12 -2.00
CA TYR A 151 -22.63 -0.87 -1.07
C TYR A 151 -22.34 -2.28 -1.58
N GLY A 152 -21.08 -2.68 -1.59
CA GLY A 152 -20.62 -3.95 -2.16
C GLY A 152 -20.13 -3.85 -3.61
N LYS A 153 -20.15 -2.64 -4.22
CA LYS A 153 -19.74 -2.44 -5.62
C LYS A 153 -18.24 -2.60 -5.82
N LEU A 154 -17.41 -2.12 -4.89
CA LEU A 154 -15.96 -2.30 -4.94
C LEU A 154 -15.55 -3.76 -4.74
N SER A 155 -16.18 -4.42 -3.77
CA SER A 155 -15.93 -5.82 -3.41
C SER A 155 -16.61 -6.82 -4.35
N HIS A 156 -17.44 -6.33 -5.29
CA HIS A 156 -18.26 -7.16 -6.20
C HIS A 156 -19.13 -8.19 -5.47
N LEU A 157 -19.53 -7.85 -4.23
CA LEU A 157 -20.45 -8.66 -3.45
C LEU A 157 -21.84 -8.54 -4.01
N LYS A 158 -22.45 -9.68 -4.42
CA LYS A 158 -23.86 -9.71 -4.81
C LYS A 158 -24.71 -9.63 -3.54
N LEU A 159 -25.18 -8.43 -3.23
CA LEU A 159 -26.12 -8.18 -2.16
C LEU A 159 -27.50 -8.71 -2.57
N HIS A 160 -27.97 -9.77 -1.94
CA HIS A 160 -29.37 -10.18 -2.10
C HIS A 160 -30.16 -9.57 -0.94
N ALA A 161 -31.10 -8.68 -1.26
CA ALA A 161 -32.03 -8.10 -0.30
C ALA A 161 -32.61 -9.20 0.61
N GLY A 162 -32.36 -9.09 1.91
CA GLY A 162 -32.98 -9.93 2.93
C GLY A 162 -32.32 -11.28 3.26
N LYS A 163 -31.19 -11.67 2.64
CA LYS A 163 -30.48 -12.89 3.03
C LYS A 163 -29.00 -12.60 3.30
N LYS A 164 -28.58 -12.75 4.54
CA LYS A 164 -27.17 -12.80 4.93
C LYS A 164 -26.53 -14.05 4.31
N LYS A 165 -26.00 -13.95 3.09
CA LYS A 165 -25.16 -15.02 2.54
C LYS A 165 -23.71 -14.73 2.91
N ILE A 166 -23.16 -15.62 3.70
CA ILE A 166 -21.73 -15.67 4.01
C ILE A 166 -21.01 -16.08 2.71
N LYS A 167 -20.15 -15.20 2.19
CA LYS A 167 -19.21 -15.53 1.14
C LYS A 167 -17.87 -15.74 1.81
N ARG A 168 -17.28 -16.91 1.67
CA ARG A 168 -15.93 -17.17 2.15
C ARG A 168 -14.92 -16.61 1.14
N ASP A 169 -13.89 -15.96 1.64
CA ASP A 169 -12.75 -15.58 0.81
C ASP A 169 -12.00 -16.83 0.33
N GLU A 170 -10.94 -16.61 -0.43
CA GLU A 170 -10.09 -17.69 -0.93
C GLU A 170 -9.34 -18.48 0.18
N TRP A 171 -9.40 -18.01 1.42
CA TRP A 171 -8.81 -18.62 2.62
C TRP A 171 -9.87 -19.28 3.51
N GLY A 172 -11.15 -19.23 3.12
CA GLY A 172 -12.26 -19.79 3.89
C GLY A 172 -12.73 -18.91 5.05
N GLU A 173 -12.26 -17.64 5.13
CA GLU A 173 -12.73 -16.67 6.12
C GLU A 173 -14.09 -16.07 5.69
N ASP A 174 -14.99 -15.87 6.65
CA ASP A 174 -16.32 -15.31 6.41
C ASP A 174 -16.19 -13.79 6.17
N THR A 175 -16.27 -13.35 4.91
CA THR A 175 -16.08 -11.96 4.50
C THR A 175 -17.36 -11.18 4.31
N SER A 176 -18.52 -11.71 4.64
CA SER A 176 -19.80 -11.14 4.18
C SER A 176 -20.94 -11.11 5.19
N ILE A 177 -20.67 -10.67 6.41
CA ILE A 177 -21.78 -10.13 7.22
C ILE A 177 -21.91 -8.65 6.86
N ILE A 178 -22.84 -8.32 5.96
CA ILE A 178 -23.21 -6.94 5.73
C ILE A 178 -24.06 -6.50 6.92
N SER A 179 -23.47 -5.70 7.76
CA SER A 179 -24.11 -5.08 8.91
C SER A 179 -23.68 -3.63 8.97
N ASP A 180 -24.50 -2.84 9.63
CA ASP A 180 -24.12 -1.49 10.02
C ASP A 180 -22.81 -1.56 10.81
N PHE A 181 -21.92 -0.60 10.58
CA PHE A 181 -20.59 -0.57 11.18
C PHE A 181 -20.37 0.70 12.00
N ALA A 182 -19.60 0.57 13.08
CA ALA A 182 -19.36 1.66 14.00
C ALA A 182 -18.50 2.77 13.36
N LEU A 183 -18.98 4.01 13.47
CA LEU A 183 -18.29 5.25 13.14
C LEU A 183 -17.65 5.87 14.38
N TRP A 184 -18.38 5.83 15.51
CA TRP A 184 -17.93 6.26 16.81
C TRP A 184 -18.35 5.22 17.85
N LYS A 185 -17.40 4.65 18.55
CA LYS A 185 -17.64 3.69 19.64
C LYS A 185 -17.81 4.45 20.94
N SER A 186 -18.95 4.26 21.61
CA SER A 186 -19.16 4.78 22.95
C SER A 186 -18.14 4.20 23.92
N TYR A 187 -17.72 4.99 24.88
CA TYR A 187 -16.73 4.59 25.88
C TYR A 187 -17.20 3.36 26.69
N GLU A 188 -16.32 2.39 26.78
CA GLU A 188 -16.46 1.21 27.65
C GLU A 188 -15.28 1.18 28.66
N LYS A 189 -15.46 0.50 29.80
CA LYS A 189 -14.39 0.40 30.81
C LYS A 189 -13.10 -0.22 30.28
N GLU A 190 -13.26 -1.09 29.30
CA GLU A 190 -12.18 -1.78 28.61
C GLU A 190 -11.31 -0.83 27.78
N ASP A 191 -11.81 0.32 27.39
CA ASP A 191 -11.03 1.36 26.67
C ASP A 191 -10.01 2.05 27.60
N GLY A 192 -10.22 2.00 28.92
CA GLY A 192 -9.33 2.59 29.90
C GLY A 192 -9.23 4.11 29.74
N GLU A 193 -8.03 4.62 29.44
CA GLU A 193 -7.77 6.05 29.20
C GLU A 193 -7.86 6.44 27.72
N VAL A 194 -8.23 5.50 26.83
CA VAL A 194 -8.28 5.75 25.38
C VAL A 194 -9.67 6.21 24.98
N PHE A 195 -9.95 7.47 25.15
CA PHE A 195 -11.22 8.10 24.75
C PHE A 195 -11.05 9.59 24.48
N TRP A 196 -12.01 10.16 23.79
CA TRP A 196 -12.19 11.59 23.57
C TRP A 196 -13.58 12.03 24.06
N GLU A 197 -13.64 13.20 24.65
CA GLU A 197 -14.91 13.88 24.94
C GLU A 197 -15.21 14.83 23.78
N THR A 198 -16.27 14.56 23.05
CA THR A 198 -16.65 15.31 21.84
C THR A 198 -18.15 15.58 21.83
N GLU A 199 -18.62 16.33 20.83
CA GLU A 199 -20.05 16.51 20.58
C GLU A 199 -20.79 15.18 20.27
N LEU A 200 -20.06 14.13 19.90
CA LEU A 200 -20.62 12.79 19.69
C LEU A 200 -20.76 12.00 21.01
N GLY A 201 -20.31 12.55 22.11
CA GLY A 201 -20.22 11.90 23.42
C GLY A 201 -18.81 11.37 23.70
N LYS A 202 -18.64 10.83 24.91
CA LYS A 202 -17.40 10.17 25.34
C LYS A 202 -17.22 8.86 24.58
N GLY A 203 -16.05 8.67 23.92
CA GLY A 203 -15.79 7.48 23.13
C GLY A 203 -14.57 7.63 22.22
N ARG A 204 -14.51 6.83 21.18
CA ARG A 204 -13.39 6.80 20.22
C ARG A 204 -13.84 6.49 18.78
N PRO A 205 -13.02 6.83 17.78
CA PRO A 205 -13.31 6.49 16.38
C PRO A 205 -13.46 4.98 16.14
N GLY A 206 -14.35 4.63 15.19
CA GLY A 206 -14.28 3.33 14.53
C GLY A 206 -13.11 3.29 13.54
N TRP A 207 -12.59 2.12 13.24
CA TRP A 207 -11.39 1.96 12.40
C TRP A 207 -11.54 2.56 10.99
N HIS A 208 -12.70 2.41 10.35
CA HIS A 208 -12.83 2.77 8.93
C HIS A 208 -12.94 4.28 8.67
N ILE A 209 -13.46 5.05 9.65
CA ILE A 209 -13.71 6.50 9.49
C ILE A 209 -12.40 7.32 9.45
N GLU A 210 -11.32 6.77 9.99
CA GLU A 210 -10.02 7.42 10.04
C GLU A 210 -9.51 7.77 8.64
N CYS A 211 -9.52 6.79 7.71
CA CYS A 211 -9.07 6.99 6.34
C CYS A 211 -9.95 8.00 5.58
N SER A 212 -11.26 8.00 5.82
CA SER A 212 -12.18 8.98 5.23
C SER A 212 -11.87 10.41 5.70
N ALA A 213 -11.57 10.58 6.98
CA ALA A 213 -11.23 11.87 7.56
C ALA A 213 -9.86 12.38 7.08
N MET A 214 -8.85 11.53 7.16
CA MET A 214 -7.48 11.89 6.79
C MET A 214 -7.34 12.15 5.29
N SER A 215 -7.92 11.29 4.43
CA SER A 215 -7.88 11.50 2.98
C SER A 215 -8.59 12.79 2.58
N SER A 216 -9.80 13.02 3.08
CA SER A 216 -10.56 14.23 2.75
C SER A 216 -9.91 15.52 3.24
N LYS A 217 -9.21 15.50 4.38
CA LYS A 217 -8.46 16.66 4.89
C LYS A 217 -7.25 17.00 4.03
N HIS A 218 -6.46 15.99 3.63
CA HIS A 218 -5.17 16.21 3.00
C HIS A 218 -5.20 16.21 1.47
N LEU A 219 -6.17 15.52 0.85
CA LEU A 219 -6.32 15.40 -0.60
C LEU A 219 -7.62 16.01 -1.14
N GLY A 220 -8.54 16.39 -0.24
CA GLY A 220 -9.87 16.86 -0.63
C GLY A 220 -10.90 15.73 -0.70
N LYS A 221 -12.13 16.10 -1.02
CA LYS A 221 -13.26 15.13 -1.04
C LYS A 221 -13.10 14.08 -2.13
N ARG A 222 -12.39 14.42 -3.21
CA ARG A 222 -12.11 13.56 -4.34
C ARG A 222 -10.65 13.68 -4.75
N PHE A 223 -9.99 12.55 -4.97
CA PHE A 223 -8.59 12.44 -5.37
C PHE A 223 -8.41 11.28 -6.37
N ASP A 224 -7.20 11.09 -6.90
CA ASP A 224 -6.99 10.18 -8.02
C ASP A 224 -6.99 8.72 -7.62
N ILE A 225 -6.16 8.34 -6.65
CA ILE A 225 -5.85 6.92 -6.38
C ILE A 225 -5.93 6.61 -4.89
N HIS A 226 -6.67 5.55 -4.55
CA HIS A 226 -6.67 4.94 -3.22
C HIS A 226 -6.06 3.53 -3.30
N ILE A 227 -5.09 3.24 -2.43
CA ILE A 227 -4.33 1.99 -2.46
C ILE A 227 -4.37 1.27 -1.12
N GLY A 228 -4.34 -0.08 -1.17
CA GLY A 228 -4.16 -0.95 -0.01
C GLY A 228 -3.90 -2.39 -0.40
N GLY A 229 -3.93 -3.30 0.56
CA GLY A 229 -3.96 -4.74 0.32
C GLY A 229 -5.33 -5.21 -0.17
N VAL A 230 -5.43 -6.41 -0.74
CA VAL A 230 -6.74 -6.97 -1.14
C VAL A 230 -7.65 -7.26 0.05
N ASP A 231 -7.10 -7.43 1.23
CA ASP A 231 -7.80 -7.53 2.50
C ASP A 231 -8.51 -6.23 2.91
N ASN A 232 -8.04 -5.08 2.40
CA ASN A 232 -8.70 -3.80 2.58
C ASN A 232 -9.93 -3.62 1.68
N ILE A 233 -10.12 -4.40 0.61
CA ILE A 233 -11.26 -4.24 -0.29
C ILE A 233 -12.56 -4.31 0.50
N PHE A 234 -12.71 -5.34 1.33
CA PHE A 234 -13.86 -5.53 2.21
C PHE A 234 -13.41 -5.97 3.61
N PRO A 235 -13.93 -5.35 4.67
CA PRO A 235 -14.94 -4.28 4.62
C PRO A 235 -14.37 -2.86 4.51
N HIS A 236 -13.04 -2.65 4.66
CA HIS A 236 -12.43 -1.34 4.92
C HIS A 236 -12.70 -0.32 3.81
N HIS A 237 -12.27 -0.59 2.57
CA HIS A 237 -12.43 0.36 1.46
C HIS A 237 -13.88 0.50 1.00
N GLU A 238 -14.69 -0.56 1.10
CA GLU A 238 -16.13 -0.47 0.88
C GLU A 238 -16.77 0.51 1.87
N ASN A 239 -16.39 0.43 3.16
CA ASN A 239 -16.86 1.34 4.18
C ASN A 239 -16.35 2.78 3.97
N VAL A 240 -15.12 2.96 3.51
CA VAL A 240 -14.58 4.29 3.15
C VAL A 240 -15.39 4.93 2.03
N ILE A 241 -15.78 4.16 0.99
CA ILE A 241 -16.66 4.65 -0.08
C ILE A 241 -18.01 5.07 0.50
N ALA A 242 -18.65 4.20 1.29
CA ALA A 242 -19.93 4.47 1.91
C ALA A 242 -19.90 5.73 2.79
N GLN A 243 -18.87 5.88 3.63
CA GLN A 243 -18.67 7.05 4.49
C GLN A 243 -18.52 8.35 3.69
N ASN A 244 -17.71 8.35 2.65
CA ASN A 244 -17.54 9.53 1.81
C ASN A 244 -18.82 9.87 1.04
N PHE A 245 -19.53 8.87 0.51
CA PHE A 245 -20.85 9.10 -0.08
C PHE A 245 -21.84 9.66 0.94
N GLY A 246 -21.92 9.08 2.12
CA GLY A 246 -22.75 9.55 3.22
C GLY A 246 -22.43 11.00 3.61
N ALA A 247 -21.15 11.38 3.67
CA ALA A 247 -20.74 12.73 4.09
C ALA A 247 -20.75 13.76 2.94
N PHE A 248 -20.39 13.37 1.71
CA PHE A 248 -20.12 14.30 0.62
C PHE A 248 -20.93 14.03 -0.65
N GLY A 249 -21.58 12.86 -0.78
CA GLY A 249 -22.38 12.48 -1.95
C GLY A 249 -21.59 11.89 -3.11
N GLU A 250 -20.31 11.56 -2.91
CA GLU A 250 -19.44 11.08 -3.98
C GLU A 250 -18.44 10.03 -3.50
N ASN A 251 -17.93 9.22 -4.45
CA ASN A 251 -16.80 8.30 -4.20
C ASN A 251 -15.51 9.12 -4.07
N PRO A 252 -14.69 8.89 -3.03
CA PRO A 252 -13.50 9.70 -2.78
C PRO A 252 -12.39 9.50 -3.81
N SER A 253 -12.34 8.36 -4.50
CA SER A 253 -11.24 8.07 -5.41
C SER A 253 -11.71 7.59 -6.78
N ARG A 254 -11.00 8.03 -7.83
CA ARG A 254 -11.25 7.58 -9.21
C ARG A 254 -10.73 6.17 -9.44
N TYR A 255 -9.54 5.84 -8.92
CA TYR A 255 -8.90 4.54 -9.09
C TYR A 255 -8.68 3.86 -7.74
N TRP A 256 -9.07 2.60 -7.66
CA TRP A 256 -8.88 1.74 -6.48
C TRP A 256 -7.90 0.63 -6.83
N LEU A 257 -6.71 0.65 -6.21
CA LEU A 257 -5.65 -0.30 -6.51
C LEU A 257 -5.39 -1.20 -5.30
N HIS A 258 -5.28 -2.51 -5.53
CA HIS A 258 -5.10 -3.48 -4.44
C HIS A 258 -3.98 -4.46 -4.75
N CYS A 259 -3.05 -4.58 -3.80
CA CYS A 259 -1.94 -5.52 -3.85
C CYS A 259 -2.37 -6.89 -3.32
N ARG A 260 -2.11 -7.95 -4.10
CA ARG A 260 -2.43 -9.34 -3.71
C ARG A 260 -1.52 -9.84 -2.59
N HIS A 261 -2.03 -10.82 -1.82
CA HIS A 261 -1.33 -11.42 -0.69
C HIS A 261 0.04 -11.99 -1.05
N LEU A 262 0.93 -11.95 -0.07
CA LEU A 262 2.15 -12.73 -0.02
C LEU A 262 1.85 -14.07 0.62
N MET A 263 2.29 -15.15 -0.03
CA MET A 263 2.26 -16.50 0.51
C MET A 263 3.66 -16.88 0.99
N ILE A 264 3.74 -17.75 1.97
CA ILE A 264 4.99 -18.33 2.46
C ILE A 264 4.90 -19.83 2.26
N ASP A 265 5.81 -20.40 1.45
CA ASP A 265 5.82 -21.82 1.12
C ASP A 265 4.44 -22.37 0.70
N GLY A 266 3.75 -21.60 -0.17
CA GLY A 266 2.43 -21.95 -0.69
C GLY A 266 1.27 -21.80 0.29
N ARG A 267 1.49 -21.23 1.49
CA ARG A 267 0.47 -21.07 2.54
C ARG A 267 0.26 -19.60 2.89
N LYS A 268 -0.92 -19.29 3.45
CA LYS A 268 -1.18 -17.96 4.03
C LYS A 268 -0.19 -17.70 5.17
N MET A 269 0.37 -16.50 5.22
CA MET A 269 1.24 -16.09 6.32
C MET A 269 0.41 -15.86 7.59
N SER A 270 0.78 -16.51 8.69
CA SER A 270 0.16 -16.29 10.00
C SER A 270 1.12 -16.60 11.14
N LYS A 271 0.95 -15.93 12.29
CA LYS A 271 1.75 -16.19 13.50
C LYS A 271 1.53 -17.63 14.02
N SER A 272 0.28 -18.11 13.98
CA SER A 272 -0.08 -19.47 14.44
C SER A 272 0.53 -20.59 13.61
N ALA A 273 0.82 -20.32 12.32
CA ALA A 273 1.49 -21.28 11.44
C ALA A 273 3.03 -21.22 11.53
N GLY A 274 3.60 -20.31 12.33
CA GLY A 274 5.05 -20.14 12.45
C GLY A 274 5.76 -19.66 11.18
N ASN A 275 5.00 -19.16 10.19
CA ASN A 275 5.50 -18.68 8.91
C ASN A 275 5.35 -17.16 8.74
N PHE A 276 5.37 -16.42 9.83
CA PHE A 276 5.29 -14.97 9.89
C PHE A 276 6.69 -14.37 9.94
N TYR A 277 7.04 -13.55 8.94
CA TYR A 277 8.36 -12.91 8.86
C TYR A 277 8.24 -11.40 8.78
N THR A 278 9.00 -10.73 9.64
CA THR A 278 9.26 -9.28 9.58
C THR A 278 10.54 -9.01 8.78
N LEU A 279 10.79 -7.73 8.46
CA LEU A 279 12.07 -7.34 7.86
C LEU A 279 13.23 -7.67 8.80
N HIS A 280 13.07 -7.44 10.10
CA HIS A 280 14.06 -7.74 11.14
C HIS A 280 14.42 -9.23 11.20
N ASP A 281 13.43 -10.14 11.07
CA ASP A 281 13.68 -11.57 11.05
C ASP A 281 14.58 -12.00 9.88
N LEU A 282 14.36 -11.42 8.70
CA LEU A 282 15.12 -11.75 7.50
C LEU A 282 16.52 -11.11 7.52
N THR A 283 16.63 -9.86 7.94
CA THR A 283 17.93 -9.20 8.07
C THR A 283 18.78 -9.83 9.19
N GLY A 284 18.15 -10.24 10.30
CA GLY A 284 18.79 -11.00 11.37
C GLY A 284 19.33 -12.36 10.93
N LYS A 285 18.76 -12.94 9.85
CA LYS A 285 19.27 -14.15 9.18
C LYS A 285 20.39 -13.85 8.17
N GLY A 286 20.79 -12.58 7.99
CA GLY A 286 21.87 -12.16 7.10
C GLY A 286 21.41 -11.79 5.68
N TYR A 287 20.13 -11.78 5.37
CA TYR A 287 19.64 -11.35 4.06
C TYR A 287 19.70 -9.83 3.91
N LYS A 288 20.22 -9.35 2.77
CA LYS A 288 20.29 -7.92 2.47
C LYS A 288 18.89 -7.36 2.18
N PRO A 289 18.51 -6.17 2.70
CA PRO A 289 17.19 -5.57 2.48
C PRO A 289 16.80 -5.45 1.00
N MET A 290 17.75 -5.11 0.13
CA MET A 290 17.49 -4.96 -1.30
C MET A 290 17.19 -6.30 -2.00
N ALA A 291 17.71 -7.42 -1.50
CA ALA A 291 17.31 -8.75 -2.00
C ALA A 291 15.86 -9.08 -1.64
N ILE A 292 15.43 -8.69 -0.44
CA ILE A 292 14.03 -8.82 0.00
C ILE A 292 13.14 -7.94 -0.89
N LYS A 293 13.50 -6.67 -1.10
CA LYS A 293 12.76 -5.74 -1.98
C LYS A 293 12.69 -6.28 -3.41
N TYR A 294 13.79 -6.79 -3.95
CA TYR A 294 13.84 -7.40 -5.27
C TYR A 294 12.85 -8.56 -5.40
N LEU A 295 12.86 -9.49 -4.43
CA LEU A 295 11.89 -10.60 -4.40
C LEU A 295 10.45 -10.09 -4.38
N LEU A 296 10.15 -9.11 -3.52
CA LEU A 296 8.79 -8.56 -3.41
C LEU A 296 8.32 -7.85 -4.70
N LEU A 297 9.25 -7.36 -5.53
CA LEU A 297 8.99 -6.78 -6.85
C LEU A 297 8.97 -7.80 -8.00
N SER A 298 9.44 -9.04 -7.79
CA SER A 298 9.60 -10.04 -8.85
C SER A 298 8.30 -10.50 -9.50
N MET A 299 7.16 -10.20 -8.87
CA MET A 299 5.84 -10.54 -9.36
C MET A 299 4.94 -9.29 -9.38
N SER A 300 4.13 -9.15 -10.44
CA SER A 300 3.11 -8.10 -10.50
C SER A 300 2.28 -8.07 -9.21
N TYR A 301 2.00 -6.86 -8.69
CA TYR A 301 1.23 -6.66 -7.46
C TYR A 301 -0.15 -7.33 -7.48
N ARG A 302 -0.71 -7.56 -8.66
CA ARG A 302 -2.01 -8.23 -8.86
C ARG A 302 -1.96 -9.76 -8.82
N LYS A 303 -0.77 -10.35 -8.77
CA LYS A 303 -0.59 -11.79 -8.64
C LYS A 303 -0.15 -12.13 -7.22
N ARG A 304 -0.52 -13.30 -6.72
CA ARG A 304 0.05 -13.82 -5.48
C ARG A 304 1.53 -14.07 -5.67
N LEU A 305 2.34 -13.61 -4.75
CA LEU A 305 3.76 -13.91 -4.69
C LEU A 305 3.97 -15.02 -3.65
N ASN A 306 4.67 -16.07 -4.00
CA ASN A 306 5.07 -17.07 -3.05
C ASN A 306 6.52 -16.81 -2.61
N PHE A 307 6.70 -16.45 -1.35
CA PHE A 307 8.00 -16.30 -0.74
C PHE A 307 8.54 -17.67 -0.37
N THR A 308 9.78 -17.94 -0.76
CA THR A 308 10.60 -19.05 -0.25
C THR A 308 12.02 -18.54 0.00
N PHE A 309 12.77 -19.19 0.87
CA PHE A 309 14.17 -18.83 1.07
C PHE A 309 15.02 -19.05 -0.19
N GLY A 310 14.70 -20.06 -1.00
CA GLY A 310 15.38 -20.28 -2.29
C GLY A 310 15.20 -19.12 -3.27
N GLU A 311 13.99 -18.57 -3.40
CA GLU A 311 13.72 -17.37 -4.19
C GLU A 311 14.43 -16.12 -3.63
N LEU A 312 14.58 -16.02 -2.30
CA LEU A 312 15.30 -14.92 -1.68
C LEU A 312 16.83 -15.00 -1.96
N GLU A 313 17.39 -16.21 -1.90
CA GLU A 313 18.79 -16.44 -2.28
C GLU A 313 19.03 -16.13 -3.76
N GLU A 314 18.11 -16.54 -4.64
CA GLU A 314 18.19 -16.20 -6.08
C GLU A 314 18.12 -14.67 -6.27
N SER A 315 17.22 -13.98 -5.57
CA SER A 315 17.13 -12.52 -5.59
C SER A 315 18.42 -11.86 -5.11
N SER A 316 19.08 -12.43 -4.10
CA SER A 316 20.38 -11.96 -3.60
C SER A 316 21.47 -12.09 -4.69
N ARG A 317 21.52 -13.23 -5.41
CA ARG A 317 22.47 -13.42 -6.53
C ARG A 317 22.22 -12.44 -7.67
N LYS A 318 20.95 -12.17 -7.99
CA LYS A 318 20.58 -11.24 -9.08
C LYS A 318 20.99 -9.80 -8.78
N ILE A 319 20.71 -9.32 -7.56
CA ILE A 319 21.15 -7.98 -7.12
C ILE A 319 22.68 -7.85 -7.17
N GLU A 320 23.40 -8.87 -6.70
CA GLU A 320 24.86 -8.85 -6.73
C GLU A 320 25.40 -8.84 -8.15
N LYS A 321 24.82 -9.65 -9.05
CA LYS A 321 25.16 -9.63 -10.49
C LYS A 321 24.99 -8.25 -11.10
N LEU A 322 23.86 -7.58 -10.85
CA LEU A 322 23.60 -6.21 -11.35
C LEU A 322 24.67 -5.22 -10.85
N ARG A 323 25.04 -5.29 -9.57
CA ARG A 323 26.10 -4.44 -9.00
C ARG A 323 27.44 -4.69 -9.64
N LEU A 324 27.83 -5.95 -9.84
CA LEU A 324 29.07 -6.31 -10.49
C LEU A 324 29.14 -5.80 -11.94
N VAL A 325 28.04 -5.88 -12.69
CA VAL A 325 27.97 -5.33 -14.06
C VAL A 325 28.17 -3.81 -14.03
N ILE A 326 27.49 -3.09 -13.14
CA ILE A 326 27.63 -1.64 -12.99
C ILE A 326 29.07 -1.26 -12.61
N GLU A 327 29.68 -1.96 -11.67
CA GLU A 327 31.07 -1.71 -11.26
C GLU A 327 32.09 -2.02 -12.37
N ARG A 328 31.84 -3.04 -13.17
CA ARG A 328 32.65 -3.33 -14.37
C ARG A 328 32.54 -2.17 -15.37
N LEU A 329 31.33 -1.73 -15.68
CA LEU A 329 31.08 -0.64 -16.64
C LEU A 329 31.81 0.65 -16.26
N LYS A 330 31.87 1.00 -14.97
CA LYS A 330 32.62 2.17 -14.50
C LYS A 330 34.13 2.13 -14.83
N LYS A 331 34.66 0.95 -15.12
CA LYS A 331 36.09 0.71 -15.42
C LYS A 331 36.33 0.41 -16.89
N THR A 332 35.27 0.29 -17.70
CA THR A 332 35.37 -0.08 -19.12
C THR A 332 35.61 1.18 -19.96
N ASN A 333 36.49 1.02 -20.98
CA ASN A 333 36.80 2.07 -21.96
C ASN A 333 37.12 1.40 -23.31
N GLY A 334 36.09 0.82 -23.93
CA GLY A 334 36.16 0.14 -25.23
C GLY A 334 35.72 1.03 -26.40
N GLU A 335 35.38 0.44 -27.53
CA GLU A 335 35.03 1.12 -28.78
C GLU A 335 33.58 0.88 -29.23
N ASP A 336 32.85 -0.05 -28.60
CA ASP A 336 31.53 -0.47 -29.05
C ASP A 336 30.45 0.62 -28.78
N ASP A 337 29.57 0.82 -29.76
CA ASP A 337 28.39 1.64 -29.63
C ASP A 337 27.19 0.86 -29.09
N ALA A 338 26.66 1.29 -27.95
CA ALA A 338 25.55 0.64 -27.26
C ALA A 338 24.20 1.37 -27.41
N GLU A 339 24.09 2.38 -28.26
CA GLU A 339 22.88 3.23 -28.35
C GLU A 339 21.62 2.40 -28.65
N LYS A 340 21.69 1.45 -29.58
CA LYS A 340 20.56 0.57 -29.91
C LYS A 340 20.12 -0.31 -28.73
N ILE A 341 21.10 -0.81 -27.95
CA ILE A 341 20.81 -1.63 -26.76
C ILE A 341 20.09 -0.79 -25.72
N VAL A 342 20.58 0.42 -25.43
CA VAL A 342 19.99 1.38 -24.50
C VAL A 342 18.56 1.72 -24.90
N MET A 343 18.35 2.17 -26.16
CA MET A 343 17.01 2.55 -26.63
C MET A 343 16.02 1.38 -26.57
N LYS A 344 16.44 0.18 -26.93
CA LYS A 344 15.63 -1.05 -26.87
C LYS A 344 15.24 -1.36 -25.42
N ALA A 345 16.19 -1.29 -24.48
CA ALA A 345 15.95 -1.59 -23.06
C ALA A 345 14.98 -0.57 -22.42
N MET A 346 15.21 0.73 -22.61
CA MET A 346 14.34 1.79 -22.13
C MET A 346 12.91 1.63 -22.63
N LYS A 347 12.73 1.46 -23.94
CA LYS A 347 11.40 1.25 -24.54
C LYS A 347 10.68 0.04 -23.96
N LYS A 348 11.38 -1.10 -23.83
CA LYS A 348 10.78 -2.31 -23.24
C LYS A 348 10.40 -2.11 -21.78
N PHE A 349 11.26 -1.44 -21.00
CA PHE A 349 11.03 -1.15 -19.59
C PHE A 349 9.80 -0.25 -19.40
N GLU A 350 9.72 0.85 -20.13
CA GLU A 350 8.54 1.74 -20.07
C GLU A 350 7.25 1.01 -20.47
N LEU A 351 7.28 0.18 -21.53
CA LEU A 351 6.12 -0.63 -21.92
C LEU A 351 5.68 -1.61 -20.82
N ALA A 352 6.63 -2.18 -20.07
CA ALA A 352 6.32 -3.06 -18.95
C ALA A 352 5.68 -2.28 -17.79
N MET A 353 6.22 -1.10 -17.48
CA MET A 353 5.69 -0.26 -16.40
C MET A 353 4.36 0.40 -16.79
N ASP A 354 4.20 0.84 -18.02
CA ASP A 354 2.92 1.36 -18.55
C ASP A 354 1.80 0.31 -18.53
N ASP A 355 2.13 -0.99 -18.58
CA ASP A 355 1.19 -2.08 -18.47
C ASP A 355 0.95 -2.46 -16.99
N ASN A 356 0.29 -1.59 -16.28
CA ASN A 356 -0.16 -1.84 -14.91
C ASN A 356 1.00 -2.13 -13.93
N LEU A 357 2.10 -1.40 -14.07
CA LEU A 357 3.29 -1.53 -13.21
C LEU A 357 3.79 -2.98 -13.14
N ASN A 358 4.08 -3.58 -14.27
CA ASN A 358 4.55 -4.96 -14.32
C ASN A 358 6.03 -5.05 -13.92
N THR A 359 6.27 -4.91 -12.61
CA THR A 359 7.62 -4.88 -12.01
C THR A 359 8.41 -6.14 -12.28
N GLY A 360 7.78 -7.33 -12.27
CA GLY A 360 8.46 -8.58 -12.58
C GLY A 360 9.02 -8.60 -14.02
N LYS A 361 8.27 -8.05 -14.99
CA LYS A 361 8.74 -7.90 -16.35
C LYS A 361 9.83 -6.81 -16.45
N ALA A 362 9.68 -5.72 -15.70
CA ALA A 362 10.67 -4.65 -15.65
C ALA A 362 12.02 -5.14 -15.10
N LEU A 363 12.01 -5.91 -14.02
CA LEU A 363 13.20 -6.56 -13.46
C LEU A 363 13.88 -7.48 -14.46
N LYS A 364 13.10 -8.33 -15.16
CA LYS A 364 13.63 -9.21 -16.19
C LYS A 364 14.29 -8.42 -17.34
N ILE A 365 13.71 -7.32 -17.77
CA ILE A 365 14.30 -6.45 -18.80
C ILE A 365 15.62 -5.83 -18.31
N MET A 366 15.69 -5.44 -17.05
CA MET A 366 16.94 -4.93 -16.45
C MET A 366 18.03 -6.02 -16.39
N GLU A 367 17.67 -7.28 -16.06
CA GLU A 367 18.56 -8.42 -16.08
C GLU A 367 19.07 -8.72 -17.52
N GLU A 368 18.15 -8.78 -18.50
CA GLU A 368 18.47 -8.97 -19.92
C GLU A 368 19.40 -7.86 -20.44
N PHE A 369 19.15 -6.60 -20.05
CA PHE A 369 20.00 -5.46 -20.38
C PHE A 369 21.40 -5.61 -19.77
N ALA A 370 21.50 -6.02 -18.51
CA ALA A 370 22.77 -6.30 -17.86
C ALA A 370 23.55 -7.42 -18.59
N ASP A 371 22.87 -8.45 -19.08
CA ASP A 371 23.48 -9.54 -19.84
C ASP A 371 23.95 -9.07 -21.23
N GLU A 372 23.12 -8.30 -21.97
CA GLU A 372 23.50 -7.73 -23.27
C GLU A 372 24.77 -6.85 -23.17
N VAL A 373 24.80 -5.92 -22.18
CA VAL A 373 25.95 -5.02 -22.01
C VAL A 373 27.19 -5.73 -21.46
N SER A 374 27.03 -6.91 -20.87
CA SER A 374 28.17 -7.72 -20.42
C SER A 374 28.94 -8.39 -21.55
N GLN A 375 28.36 -8.49 -22.74
CA GLN A 375 28.94 -9.10 -23.92
C GLN A 375 29.72 -8.12 -24.80
N ILE A 376 29.75 -6.84 -24.46
CA ILE A 376 30.40 -5.77 -25.22
C ILE A 376 31.43 -5.03 -24.36
N GLU A 377 32.36 -4.34 -25.05
CA GLU A 377 33.31 -3.39 -24.46
C GLU A 377 32.93 -1.97 -24.94
N PRO A 378 31.94 -1.32 -24.27
CA PRO A 378 31.38 -0.07 -24.75
C PRO A 378 32.37 1.08 -24.66
N ASN A 379 32.32 2.00 -25.64
CA ASN A 379 33.07 3.24 -25.61
C ASN A 379 32.59 4.16 -24.48
N LYS A 380 33.37 5.19 -24.18
CA LYS A 380 33.12 6.09 -23.06
C LYS A 380 31.70 6.72 -23.08
N VAL A 381 31.22 7.16 -24.24
CA VAL A 381 29.90 7.75 -24.43
C VAL A 381 28.80 6.71 -24.17
N SER A 382 28.99 5.50 -24.68
CA SER A 382 28.05 4.40 -24.45
C SER A 382 28.03 3.93 -23.02
N VAL A 383 29.17 3.92 -22.30
CA VAL A 383 29.22 3.60 -20.86
C VAL A 383 28.35 4.58 -20.07
N GLU A 384 28.46 5.89 -20.36
CA GLU A 384 27.64 6.90 -19.67
C GLU A 384 26.16 6.67 -19.91
N LYS A 385 25.73 6.48 -21.17
CA LYS A 385 24.32 6.19 -21.53
C LYS A 385 23.81 4.88 -20.86
N ILE A 386 24.62 3.85 -20.78
CA ILE A 386 24.25 2.59 -20.10
C ILE A 386 24.05 2.81 -18.60
N LEU A 387 24.98 3.52 -17.95
CA LEU A 387 24.87 3.82 -16.51
C LEU A 387 23.66 4.71 -16.22
N GLU A 388 23.36 5.68 -17.05
CA GLU A 388 22.14 6.51 -16.96
C GLU A 388 20.87 5.65 -17.10
N THR A 389 20.88 4.66 -17.99
CA THR A 389 19.77 3.72 -18.15
C THR A 389 19.55 2.89 -16.89
N PHE A 390 20.62 2.36 -16.28
CA PHE A 390 20.51 1.68 -15.00
C PHE A 390 20.04 2.61 -13.88
N ARG A 391 20.51 3.85 -13.83
CA ARG A 391 20.00 4.85 -12.85
C ARG A 391 18.51 5.11 -13.04
N SER A 392 18.05 5.20 -14.30
CA SER A 392 16.63 5.37 -14.61
C SER A 392 15.79 4.19 -14.10
N PHE A 393 16.22 2.96 -14.35
CA PHE A 393 15.56 1.77 -13.83
C PHE A 393 15.56 1.72 -12.30
N ASP A 394 16.72 2.02 -11.70
CA ASP A 394 16.88 2.02 -10.24
C ASP A 394 16.07 3.14 -9.57
N SER A 395 15.97 4.31 -10.18
CA SER A 395 15.16 5.42 -9.66
C SER A 395 13.68 5.04 -9.54
N ILE A 396 13.19 4.14 -10.39
CA ILE A 396 11.81 3.65 -10.42
C ILE A 396 11.64 2.44 -9.48
N LEU A 397 12.56 1.47 -9.54
CA LEU A 397 12.46 0.24 -8.73
C LEU A 397 13.00 0.41 -7.30
N GLY A 398 13.88 1.39 -7.09
CA GLY A 398 14.44 1.74 -5.78
C GLY A 398 15.28 0.62 -5.17
N LEU A 399 16.15 -0.02 -5.96
CA LEU A 399 16.96 -1.16 -5.52
C LEU A 399 18.33 -0.76 -4.93
N GLY A 400 18.68 0.55 -4.97
CA GLY A 400 19.93 1.05 -4.42
C GLY A 400 21.16 0.42 -5.08
N LEU A 401 21.19 0.44 -6.41
CA LEU A 401 22.28 -0.14 -7.19
C LEU A 401 23.51 0.77 -7.30
N PHE A 402 23.35 2.09 -6.97
CA PHE A 402 24.38 3.13 -7.09
C PHE A 402 24.80 3.70 -5.75
#